data_6e1bddfce706225bd8554e5a347b4af6
#
_entry.id   6e1bddfce706225bd8554e5a347b4af6
#
_cell.length_a   1.000
_cell.length_b   1.000
_cell.length_c   1.000
_cell.angle_alpha   90.00
_cell.angle_beta   90.00
_cell.angle_gamma   90.00
#
_symmetry.space_group_name_H-M   'P 1'
#
loop_
_entity.id
_entity.type
_entity.pdbx_description
1 polymer ?
#
loop_
_entity_poly.entity_id
_entity_poly.type
_entity_poly.pdbx_seq_one_letter_code
_entity_poly.pdbx_strand_id
1 'polypeptide(L)'
;MDLAYLWFWIVGVLFVGYFVLDGFDFGVGMSLPFLGKDEVGKRQIINTIGPVWDFNETWLIVAGACLFAAYPEWYASLFSGFYLALLLILLALILRGVSFEYRPQREGLRWKKGFDTMIVIGSVLPALLWGVAVANLVQGVPLDENHEYTGSLLTLLNPYGLLGGITLVLVLFLHGLYFIGLKTDAQVHQDAKRLATRVGFITVVVAAAFLIWTIFIAAAHEAPLLPLVIAAAALAAVALLLSMFFHTKEREGWAFT
;
A
#
# COMPACT_ATOMS: atom_id res chain seq x y z
N MET A 1 -12.63 25.39 16.46
CA MET A 1 -12.44 24.32 15.46
C MET A 1 -13.53 23.30 15.73
N ASP A 2 -14.36 22.97 14.74
CA ASP A 2 -15.41 21.98 14.92
C ASP A 2 -14.76 20.61 15.18
N LEU A 3 -15.28 19.84 16.12
CA LEU A 3 -14.76 18.53 16.51
C LEU A 3 -14.74 17.56 15.30
N ALA A 4 -15.70 17.71 14.40
CA ALA A 4 -15.76 16.93 13.17
C ALA A 4 -14.51 17.15 12.29
N TYR A 5 -14.07 18.41 12.08
CA TYR A 5 -12.84 18.66 11.32
C TYR A 5 -11.59 18.06 11.97
N LEU A 6 -11.51 18.07 13.30
CA LEU A 6 -10.39 17.46 14.01
C LEU A 6 -10.36 15.94 13.78
N TRP A 7 -11.50 15.27 13.89
CA TRP A 7 -11.58 13.83 13.65
C TRP A 7 -11.30 13.45 12.18
N PHE A 8 -11.71 14.29 11.23
CA PHE A 8 -11.37 14.07 9.81
C PHE A 8 -9.85 14.00 9.61
N TRP A 9 -9.11 14.93 10.18
CA TRP A 9 -7.65 14.94 10.10
C TRP A 9 -7.01 13.76 10.84
N ILE A 10 -7.53 13.39 12.02
CA ILE A 10 -7.05 12.24 12.78
C ILE A 10 -7.21 10.96 11.96
N VAL A 11 -8.39 10.71 11.39
CA VAL A 11 -8.65 9.53 10.56
C VAL A 11 -7.74 9.52 9.33
N GLY A 12 -7.56 10.68 8.67
CA GLY A 12 -6.63 10.82 7.55
C GLY A 12 -5.19 10.47 7.93
N VAL A 13 -4.69 10.98 9.05
CA VAL A 13 -3.35 10.67 9.57
C VAL A 13 -3.20 9.18 9.89
N LEU A 14 -4.23 8.54 10.46
CA LEU A 14 -4.20 7.12 10.76
C LEU A 14 -4.10 6.26 9.49
N PHE A 15 -4.85 6.57 8.43
CA PHE A 15 -4.72 5.87 7.15
C PHE A 15 -3.36 6.13 6.48
N VAL A 16 -2.85 7.36 6.50
CA VAL A 16 -1.51 7.65 5.99
C VAL A 16 -0.46 6.87 6.79
N GLY A 17 -0.57 6.86 8.12
CA GLY A 17 0.30 6.07 8.99
C GLY A 17 0.28 4.58 8.66
N TYR A 18 -0.90 4.03 8.40
CA TYR A 18 -1.05 2.65 7.93
C TYR A 18 -0.28 2.39 6.63
N PHE A 19 -0.48 3.23 5.60
CA PHE A 19 0.22 3.06 4.32
C PHE A 19 1.74 3.25 4.43
N VAL A 20 2.21 4.08 5.36
CA VAL A 20 3.66 4.25 5.60
C VAL A 20 4.23 3.06 6.34
N LEU A 21 3.57 2.57 7.40
CA LEU A 21 4.10 1.56 8.30
C LEU A 21 3.88 0.13 7.78
N ASP A 22 2.64 -0.26 7.46
CA ASP A 22 2.37 -1.59 6.88
C ASP A 22 2.73 -1.64 5.40
N GLY A 23 2.89 -0.48 4.75
CA GLY A 23 3.25 -0.39 3.34
C GLY A 23 4.61 -1.02 3.01
N PHE A 24 5.63 -0.78 3.82
CA PHE A 24 6.92 -1.44 3.59
C PHE A 24 6.88 -2.93 3.90
N ASP A 25 6.01 -3.38 4.81
CA ASP A 25 5.82 -4.80 5.10
C ASP A 25 5.23 -5.54 3.89
N PHE A 26 4.26 -4.93 3.19
CA PHE A 26 3.78 -5.44 1.90
C PHE A 26 4.91 -5.54 0.88
N GLY A 27 5.71 -4.48 0.76
CA GLY A 27 6.84 -4.45 -0.17
C GLY A 27 7.87 -5.54 0.11
N VAL A 28 8.18 -5.80 1.37
CA VAL A 28 9.04 -6.90 1.80
C VAL A 28 8.44 -8.25 1.39
N GLY A 29 7.14 -8.48 1.65
CA GLY A 29 6.47 -9.72 1.24
C GLY A 29 6.50 -9.92 -0.28
N MET A 30 6.28 -8.86 -1.07
CA MET A 30 6.36 -8.88 -2.54
C MET A 30 7.76 -9.22 -3.04
N SER A 31 8.81 -8.91 -2.29
CA SER A 31 10.20 -9.09 -2.68
C SER A 31 10.69 -10.53 -2.66
N LEU A 32 10.00 -11.42 -1.93
CA LEU A 32 10.44 -12.81 -1.71
C LEU A 32 10.78 -13.59 -2.97
N PRO A 33 9.99 -13.57 -4.07
CA PRO A 33 10.30 -14.31 -5.28
C PRO A 33 11.52 -13.75 -6.05
N PHE A 34 11.88 -12.49 -5.82
CA PHE A 34 12.96 -11.80 -6.53
C PHE A 34 14.29 -11.89 -5.79
N LEU A 35 14.25 -11.73 -4.46
CA LEU A 35 15.44 -11.63 -3.61
C LEU A 35 15.74 -12.93 -2.84
N GLY A 36 14.72 -13.73 -2.56
CA GLY A 36 14.83 -14.95 -1.78
C GLY A 36 15.34 -16.14 -2.58
N LYS A 37 16.62 -16.12 -2.98
CA LYS A 37 17.25 -17.18 -3.84
C LYS A 37 17.39 -18.52 -3.13
N ASP A 38 17.61 -18.48 -1.82
CA ASP A 38 17.74 -19.66 -0.95
C ASP A 38 16.95 -19.49 0.35
N GLU A 39 16.93 -20.50 1.19
CA GLU A 39 16.20 -20.46 2.46
C GLU A 39 16.78 -19.45 3.46
N VAL A 40 18.07 -19.22 3.43
CA VAL A 40 18.73 -18.25 4.31
C VAL A 40 18.31 -16.84 3.90
N GLY A 41 18.37 -16.52 2.61
CA GLY A 41 17.95 -15.22 2.07
C GLY A 41 16.47 -14.94 2.32
N LYS A 42 15.57 -15.93 2.10
CA LYS A 42 14.14 -15.80 2.40
C LYS A 42 13.89 -15.50 3.87
N ARG A 43 14.57 -16.25 4.75
CA ARG A 43 14.45 -16.05 6.18
C ARG A 43 14.99 -14.69 6.62
N GLN A 44 16.10 -14.24 6.02
CA GLN A 44 16.65 -12.91 6.27
C GLN A 44 15.64 -11.83 5.89
N ILE A 45 15.00 -11.92 4.72
CA ILE A 45 13.99 -10.98 4.24
C ILE A 45 12.79 -10.96 5.19
N ILE A 46 12.19 -12.09 5.50
CA ILE A 46 11.01 -12.17 6.39
C ILE A 46 11.33 -11.63 7.78
N ASN A 47 12.51 -11.91 8.31
CA ASN A 47 12.92 -11.44 9.64
C ASN A 47 13.10 -9.92 9.71
N THR A 48 13.22 -9.19 8.60
CA THR A 48 13.29 -7.72 8.62
C THR A 48 12.03 -7.11 9.18
N ILE A 49 10.87 -7.70 8.87
CA ILE A 49 9.55 -7.21 9.30
C ILE A 49 9.00 -7.98 10.51
N GLY A 50 9.58 -9.12 10.85
CA GLY A 50 9.13 -9.98 11.96
C GLY A 50 8.80 -9.25 13.25
N PRO A 51 9.62 -8.29 13.73
CA PRO A 51 9.38 -7.57 14.97
C PRO A 51 8.29 -6.49 14.90
N VAL A 52 7.82 -6.09 13.70
CA VAL A 52 7.02 -4.85 13.53
C VAL A 52 5.70 -5.06 12.79
N TRP A 53 5.55 -6.09 11.94
CA TRP A 53 4.40 -6.25 11.05
C TRP A 53 3.05 -6.27 11.79
N ASP A 54 2.96 -6.94 12.91
CA ASP A 54 1.73 -7.05 13.70
C ASP A 54 1.31 -5.68 14.29
N PHE A 55 2.28 -4.93 14.79
CA PHE A 55 2.03 -3.57 15.27
C PHE A 55 1.64 -2.62 14.13
N ASN A 56 2.25 -2.75 12.96
CA ASN A 56 1.95 -1.92 11.80
C ASN A 56 0.52 -2.15 11.28
N GLU A 57 0.03 -3.39 11.29
CA GLU A 57 -1.37 -3.69 10.93
C GLU A 57 -2.40 -3.07 11.88
N THR A 58 -2.05 -2.82 13.15
CA THR A 58 -2.98 -2.22 14.12
C THR A 58 -3.44 -0.81 13.72
N TRP A 59 -2.65 -0.08 12.93
CA TRP A 59 -3.03 1.25 12.43
C TRP A 59 -4.31 1.20 11.58
N LEU A 60 -4.51 0.15 10.79
CA LEU A 60 -5.75 -0.05 10.03
C LEU A 60 -6.94 -0.26 10.96
N ILE A 61 -6.77 -1.06 11.99
CA ILE A 61 -7.84 -1.33 12.97
C ILE A 61 -8.25 -0.05 13.67
N VAL A 62 -7.26 0.75 14.12
CA VAL A 62 -7.51 2.03 14.79
C VAL A 62 -8.17 3.03 13.83
N ALA A 63 -7.70 3.12 12.58
CA ALA A 63 -8.30 3.99 11.57
C ALA A 63 -9.77 3.64 11.31
N GLY A 64 -10.08 2.36 11.14
CA GLY A 64 -11.45 1.87 10.95
C GLY A 64 -12.34 2.12 12.16
N ALA A 65 -11.84 1.88 13.38
CA ALA A 65 -12.57 2.14 14.62
C ALA A 65 -12.86 3.64 14.80
N CYS A 66 -11.89 4.52 14.55
CA CYS A 66 -12.06 5.96 14.60
C CYS A 66 -13.04 6.46 13.54
N LEU A 67 -12.98 5.91 12.31
CA LEU A 67 -13.94 6.22 11.25
C LEU A 67 -15.36 5.83 11.67
N PHE A 68 -15.55 4.64 12.22
CA PHE A 68 -16.84 4.17 12.73
C PHE A 68 -17.38 5.09 13.84
N ALA A 69 -16.54 5.48 14.79
CA ALA A 69 -16.95 6.28 15.94
C ALA A 69 -17.27 7.73 15.56
N ALA A 70 -16.48 8.33 14.66
CA ALA A 70 -16.60 9.73 14.29
C ALA A 70 -17.57 9.98 13.13
N TYR A 71 -17.69 9.02 12.19
CA TYR A 71 -18.45 9.14 10.94
C TYR A 71 -19.17 7.83 10.61
N PRO A 72 -20.18 7.40 11.41
CA PRO A 72 -20.84 6.11 11.24
C PRO A 72 -21.52 5.93 9.88
N GLU A 73 -22.09 6.98 9.31
CA GLU A 73 -22.72 6.94 8.00
C GLU A 73 -21.69 6.74 6.87
N TRP A 74 -20.57 7.50 6.93
CA TRP A 74 -19.48 7.30 5.99
C TRP A 74 -18.85 5.90 6.11
N TYR A 75 -18.65 5.42 7.34
CA TYR A 75 -18.20 4.05 7.58
C TYR A 75 -19.16 3.04 6.94
N ALA A 76 -20.47 3.19 7.15
CA ALA A 76 -21.48 2.27 6.60
C ALA A 76 -21.44 2.25 5.06
N SER A 77 -21.44 3.41 4.40
CA SER A 77 -21.38 3.51 2.93
C SER A 77 -20.08 2.95 2.36
N LEU A 78 -18.93 3.21 3.03
CA LEU A 78 -17.63 2.70 2.61
C LEU A 78 -17.58 1.17 2.71
N PHE A 79 -17.97 0.61 3.86
CA PHE A 79 -17.92 -0.83 4.09
C PHE A 79 -18.95 -1.60 3.28
N SER A 80 -20.12 -1.03 3.03
CA SER A 80 -21.13 -1.58 2.14
C SER A 80 -20.64 -1.57 0.67
N GLY A 81 -20.19 -0.41 0.19
CA GLY A 81 -19.78 -0.24 -1.20
C GLY A 81 -18.51 -0.99 -1.59
N PHE A 82 -17.55 -1.06 -0.70
CA PHE A 82 -16.28 -1.75 -0.91
C PHE A 82 -16.24 -3.15 -0.25
N TYR A 83 -17.40 -3.70 0.13
CA TYR A 83 -17.49 -4.94 0.92
C TYR A 83 -16.62 -6.08 0.37
N LEU A 84 -16.75 -6.42 -0.91
CA LEU A 84 -15.97 -7.50 -1.51
C LEU A 84 -14.46 -7.20 -1.55
N ALA A 85 -14.09 -5.96 -1.86
CA ALA A 85 -12.68 -5.55 -1.86
C ALA A 85 -12.08 -5.63 -0.45
N LEU A 86 -12.80 -5.10 0.56
CA LEU A 86 -12.37 -5.15 1.95
C LEU A 86 -12.32 -6.57 2.50
N LEU A 87 -13.29 -7.43 2.13
CA LEU A 87 -13.26 -8.85 2.49
C LEU A 87 -12.04 -9.56 1.91
N LEU A 88 -11.70 -9.30 0.64
CA LEU A 88 -10.52 -9.89 0.00
C LEU A 88 -9.21 -9.38 0.65
N ILE A 89 -9.16 -8.08 1.02
CA ILE A 89 -8.04 -7.52 1.78
C ILE A 89 -7.91 -8.27 3.12
N LEU A 90 -8.98 -8.39 3.88
CA LEU A 90 -8.98 -9.08 5.17
C LEU A 90 -8.50 -10.53 5.05
N LEU A 91 -9.03 -11.29 4.09
CA LEU A 91 -8.59 -12.68 3.84
C LEU A 91 -7.11 -12.74 3.48
N ALA A 92 -6.62 -11.81 2.68
CA ALA A 92 -5.22 -11.74 2.28
C ALA A 92 -4.29 -11.41 3.48
N LEU A 93 -4.70 -10.48 4.36
CA LEU A 93 -3.98 -10.16 5.59
C LEU A 93 -3.94 -11.36 6.55
N ILE A 94 -5.05 -12.08 6.72
CA ILE A 94 -5.08 -13.32 7.52
C ILE A 94 -4.10 -14.36 6.95
N LEU A 95 -4.10 -14.58 5.63
CA LEU A 95 -3.17 -15.51 4.98
C LEU A 95 -1.71 -15.10 5.20
N ARG A 96 -1.42 -13.80 5.11
CA ARG A 96 -0.08 -13.24 5.36
C ARG A 96 0.36 -13.48 6.81
N GLY A 97 -0.44 -13.06 7.78
CA GLY A 97 -0.13 -13.19 9.21
C GLY A 97 0.07 -14.66 9.63
N VAL A 98 -0.85 -15.55 9.23
CA VAL A 98 -0.71 -17.00 9.48
C VAL A 98 0.59 -17.54 8.86
N SER A 99 0.99 -17.01 7.69
CA SER A 99 2.17 -17.50 6.99
C SER A 99 3.47 -17.20 7.73
N PHE A 100 3.58 -16.04 8.36
CA PHE A 100 4.78 -15.70 9.15
C PHE A 100 4.98 -16.67 10.32
N GLU A 101 3.91 -17.07 11.00
CA GLU A 101 3.96 -17.94 12.17
C GLU A 101 4.14 -19.42 11.82
N TYR A 102 3.48 -19.90 10.75
CA TYR A 102 3.46 -21.34 10.42
C TYR A 102 4.55 -21.79 9.46
N ARG A 103 5.12 -20.88 8.65
CA ARG A 103 6.21 -21.18 7.72
C ARG A 103 7.40 -21.87 8.38
N PRO A 104 7.91 -21.43 9.54
CA PRO A 104 9.08 -22.01 10.18
C PRO A 104 8.81 -23.35 10.89
N GLN A 105 7.55 -23.75 11.07
CA GLN A 105 7.22 -24.94 11.88
C GLN A 105 7.55 -26.28 11.21
N ARG A 106 7.80 -26.31 9.89
CA ARG A 106 8.19 -27.51 9.18
C ARG A 106 9.32 -27.25 8.19
N GLU A 107 10.23 -28.23 8.06
CA GLU A 107 11.38 -28.13 7.14
C GLU A 107 11.06 -28.51 5.69
N GLY A 108 9.87 -29.05 5.41
CA GLY A 108 9.48 -29.51 4.07
C GLY A 108 9.45 -28.37 3.04
N LEU A 109 10.13 -28.51 1.92
CA LEU A 109 10.20 -27.52 0.84
C LEU A 109 8.80 -27.15 0.29
N ARG A 110 7.90 -28.13 0.14
CA ARG A 110 6.52 -27.86 -0.31
C ARG A 110 5.76 -27.00 0.68
N TRP A 111 5.95 -27.23 1.98
CA TRP A 111 5.35 -26.45 3.06
C TRP A 111 5.82 -24.99 2.99
N LYS A 112 7.13 -24.78 3.02
CA LYS A 112 7.72 -23.43 2.96
C LYS A 112 7.30 -22.68 1.70
N LYS A 113 7.32 -23.33 0.53
CA LYS A 113 6.91 -22.72 -0.74
C LYS A 113 5.42 -22.33 -0.74
N GLY A 114 4.56 -23.12 -0.11
CA GLY A 114 3.14 -22.77 0.04
C GLY A 114 2.96 -21.47 0.83
N PHE A 115 3.61 -21.36 1.99
CA PHE A 115 3.56 -20.15 2.80
C PHE A 115 4.28 -18.95 2.14
N ASP A 116 5.37 -19.13 1.44
CA ASP A 116 6.01 -18.09 0.63
C ASP A 116 5.01 -17.50 -0.38
N THR A 117 4.25 -18.36 -1.06
CA THR A 117 3.22 -17.92 -2.00
C THR A 117 2.09 -17.15 -1.30
N MET A 118 1.65 -17.61 -0.13
CA MET A 118 0.63 -16.93 0.67
C MET A 118 1.12 -15.54 1.16
N ILE A 119 2.39 -15.41 1.55
CA ILE A 119 2.99 -14.11 1.91
C ILE A 119 2.94 -13.16 0.70
N VAL A 120 3.32 -13.62 -0.48
CA VAL A 120 3.32 -12.80 -1.69
C VAL A 120 1.89 -12.37 -2.06
N ILE A 121 0.94 -13.30 -2.10
CA ILE A 121 -0.47 -12.99 -2.38
C ILE A 121 -1.03 -12.05 -1.32
N GLY A 122 -0.77 -12.33 -0.04
CA GLY A 122 -1.19 -11.52 1.10
C GLY A 122 -0.55 -10.14 1.16
N SER A 123 0.46 -9.88 0.33
CA SER A 123 1.12 -8.57 0.19
C SER A 123 0.67 -7.82 -1.06
N VAL A 124 0.60 -8.51 -2.22
CA VAL A 124 0.20 -7.88 -3.49
C VAL A 124 -1.28 -7.52 -3.50
N LEU A 125 -2.15 -8.43 -3.05
CA LEU A 125 -3.60 -8.25 -3.16
C LEU A 125 -4.12 -7.09 -2.30
N PRO A 126 -3.74 -6.94 -1.01
CA PRO A 126 -4.14 -5.77 -0.24
C PRO A 126 -3.62 -4.47 -0.83
N ALA A 127 -2.35 -4.41 -1.22
CA ALA A 127 -1.76 -3.22 -1.84
C ALA A 127 -2.52 -2.80 -3.11
N LEU A 128 -2.86 -3.76 -3.99
CA LEU A 128 -3.63 -3.50 -5.20
C LEU A 128 -5.04 -2.98 -4.87
N LEU A 129 -5.76 -3.68 -4.01
CA LEU A 129 -7.15 -3.33 -3.70
C LEU A 129 -7.27 -2.03 -2.90
N TRP A 130 -6.33 -1.72 -2.01
CA TRP A 130 -6.27 -0.42 -1.36
C TRP A 130 -6.02 0.71 -2.37
N GLY A 131 -5.12 0.53 -3.32
CA GLY A 131 -4.89 1.53 -4.36
C GLY A 131 -6.12 1.73 -5.25
N VAL A 132 -6.82 0.64 -5.60
CA VAL A 132 -8.11 0.70 -6.30
C VAL A 132 -9.15 1.45 -5.47
N ALA A 133 -9.27 1.15 -4.18
CA ALA A 133 -10.23 1.79 -3.30
C ALA A 133 -9.98 3.30 -3.19
N VAL A 134 -8.74 3.71 -2.88
CA VAL A 134 -8.37 5.13 -2.76
C VAL A 134 -8.59 5.88 -4.08
N ALA A 135 -8.21 5.29 -5.21
CA ALA A 135 -8.45 5.91 -6.52
C ALA A 135 -9.96 6.11 -6.79
N ASN A 136 -10.80 5.13 -6.48
CA ASN A 136 -12.25 5.28 -6.64
C ASN A 136 -12.85 6.32 -5.68
N LEU A 137 -12.31 6.49 -4.46
CA LEU A 137 -12.73 7.58 -3.58
C LEU A 137 -12.40 8.95 -4.17
N VAL A 138 -11.26 9.08 -4.86
CA VAL A 138 -10.87 10.33 -5.55
C VAL A 138 -11.73 10.58 -6.79
N GLN A 139 -12.02 9.54 -7.56
CA GLN A 139 -12.85 9.64 -8.77
C GLN A 139 -14.33 9.90 -8.44
N GLY A 140 -14.77 9.49 -7.26
CA GLY A 140 -16.18 9.40 -6.88
C GLY A 140 -16.76 8.03 -7.23
N VAL A 141 -17.66 7.57 -6.37
CA VAL A 141 -18.38 6.30 -6.54
C VAL A 141 -19.88 6.55 -6.72
N PRO A 142 -20.59 5.73 -7.51
CA PRO A 142 -22.03 5.91 -7.69
C PRO A 142 -22.77 5.57 -6.39
N LEU A 143 -23.42 6.58 -5.81
CA LEU A 143 -24.30 6.44 -4.64
C LEU A 143 -25.72 6.78 -5.05
N ASP A 144 -26.72 6.13 -4.44
CA ASP A 144 -28.11 6.47 -4.57
C ASP A 144 -28.52 7.61 -3.58
N GLU A 145 -29.82 7.93 -3.55
CA GLU A 145 -30.38 8.96 -2.66
C GLU A 145 -30.23 8.63 -1.17
N ASN A 146 -30.03 7.35 -0.82
CA ASN A 146 -29.80 6.86 0.54
C ASN A 146 -28.32 6.76 0.90
N HIS A 147 -27.42 7.26 0.03
CA HIS A 147 -25.96 7.11 0.15
C HIS A 147 -25.48 5.66 0.09
N GLU A 148 -26.27 4.75 -0.51
CA GLU A 148 -25.87 3.38 -0.74
C GLU A 148 -25.17 3.21 -2.09
N TYR A 149 -24.12 2.39 -2.10
CA TYR A 149 -23.34 2.13 -3.32
C TYR A 149 -24.14 1.28 -4.31
N THR A 150 -24.32 1.76 -5.52
CA THR A 150 -25.09 1.10 -6.58
C THR A 150 -24.25 0.30 -7.57
N GLY A 151 -22.93 0.31 -7.42
CA GLY A 151 -22.00 -0.41 -8.29
C GLY A 151 -21.72 -1.85 -7.83
N SER A 152 -20.68 -2.43 -8.41
CA SER A 152 -20.14 -3.75 -8.07
C SER A 152 -18.63 -3.70 -7.91
N LEU A 153 -18.00 -4.81 -7.48
CA LEU A 153 -16.53 -4.90 -7.47
C LEU A 153 -15.92 -4.60 -8.85
N LEU A 154 -16.59 -5.05 -9.93
CA LEU A 154 -16.11 -4.79 -11.29
C LEU A 154 -16.16 -3.30 -11.66
N THR A 155 -17.12 -2.55 -11.14
CA THR A 155 -17.20 -1.10 -11.31
C THR A 155 -16.00 -0.40 -10.66
N LEU A 156 -15.52 -0.91 -9.53
CA LEU A 156 -14.32 -0.39 -8.85
C LEU A 156 -13.04 -0.70 -9.63
N LEU A 157 -13.00 -1.79 -10.40
CA LEU A 157 -11.87 -2.19 -11.23
C LEU A 157 -11.84 -1.45 -12.59
N ASN A 158 -12.25 -0.20 -12.61
CA ASN A 158 -12.15 0.66 -13.78
C ASN A 158 -10.68 1.02 -14.11
N PRO A 159 -10.37 1.55 -15.30
CA PRO A 159 -8.98 1.82 -15.70
C PRO A 159 -8.21 2.76 -14.77
N TYR A 160 -8.89 3.79 -14.23
CA TYR A 160 -8.27 4.71 -13.28
C TYR A 160 -8.03 4.03 -11.92
N GLY A 161 -9.01 3.29 -11.42
CA GLY A 161 -8.87 2.48 -10.21
C GLY A 161 -7.73 1.47 -10.30
N LEU A 162 -7.63 0.75 -11.44
CA LEU A 162 -6.54 -0.20 -11.69
C LEU A 162 -5.17 0.49 -11.76
N LEU A 163 -5.08 1.67 -12.39
CA LEU A 163 -3.85 2.44 -12.43
C LEU A 163 -3.44 2.88 -11.01
N GLY A 164 -4.39 3.32 -10.17
CA GLY A 164 -4.16 3.61 -8.77
C GLY A 164 -3.67 2.39 -7.98
N GLY A 165 -4.29 1.23 -8.21
CA GLY A 165 -3.87 -0.04 -7.64
C GLY A 165 -2.44 -0.43 -8.00
N ILE A 166 -2.10 -0.38 -9.28
CA ILE A 166 -0.74 -0.67 -9.77
C ILE A 166 0.27 0.35 -9.21
N THR A 167 -0.11 1.62 -9.15
CA THR A 167 0.74 2.68 -8.57
C THR A 167 1.06 2.36 -7.11
N LEU A 168 0.05 2.04 -6.30
CA LEU A 168 0.28 1.73 -4.89
C LEU A 168 1.13 0.47 -4.71
N VAL A 169 0.89 -0.60 -5.48
CA VAL A 169 1.73 -1.80 -5.46
C VAL A 169 3.20 -1.45 -5.73
N LEU A 170 3.48 -0.64 -6.75
CA LEU A 170 4.85 -0.27 -7.12
C LEU A 170 5.51 0.62 -6.05
N VAL A 171 4.78 1.60 -5.51
CA VAL A 171 5.28 2.48 -4.44
C VAL A 171 5.60 1.68 -3.19
N LEU A 172 4.70 0.81 -2.74
CA LEU A 172 4.92 -0.02 -1.55
C LEU A 172 6.02 -1.05 -1.77
N PHE A 173 6.11 -1.61 -2.99
CA PHE A 173 7.20 -2.52 -3.34
C PHE A 173 8.56 -1.81 -3.26
N LEU A 174 8.67 -0.61 -3.84
CA LEU A 174 9.89 0.21 -3.77
C LEU A 174 10.25 0.55 -2.32
N HIS A 175 9.25 0.94 -1.51
CA HIS A 175 9.41 1.25 -0.09
C HIS A 175 9.96 0.04 0.70
N GLY A 176 9.40 -1.16 0.46
CA GLY A 176 9.91 -2.40 1.07
C GLY A 176 11.33 -2.78 0.62
N LEU A 177 11.68 -2.51 -0.65
CA LEU A 177 13.04 -2.74 -1.14
C LEU A 177 14.07 -1.84 -0.43
N TYR A 178 13.72 -0.58 -0.18
CA TYR A 178 14.55 0.32 0.62
C TYR A 178 14.68 -0.16 2.06
N PHE A 179 13.57 -0.63 2.66
CA PHE A 179 13.62 -1.18 4.02
C PHE A 179 14.52 -2.42 4.11
N ILE A 180 14.44 -3.34 3.13
CA ILE A 180 15.35 -4.49 3.05
C ILE A 180 16.80 -4.01 2.94
N GLY A 181 17.08 -3.02 2.10
CA GLY A 181 18.40 -2.41 2.01
C GLY A 181 18.93 -1.92 3.35
N LEU A 182 18.08 -1.28 4.18
CA LEU A 182 18.45 -0.80 5.52
C LEU A 182 18.68 -1.91 6.56
N LYS A 183 18.05 -3.06 6.39
CA LYS A 183 17.98 -4.12 7.42
C LYS A 183 18.78 -5.36 7.08
N THR A 184 19.36 -5.44 5.89
CA THR A 184 20.11 -6.62 5.44
C THR A 184 21.52 -6.24 4.99
N ASP A 185 22.38 -7.25 4.94
CA ASP A 185 23.77 -7.13 4.51
C ASP A 185 24.07 -8.05 3.31
N ALA A 186 25.30 -7.95 2.81
CA ALA A 186 25.86 -8.81 1.80
C ALA A 186 25.03 -8.91 0.50
N GLN A 187 24.71 -10.12 0.05
CA GLN A 187 24.08 -10.35 -1.25
C GLN A 187 22.64 -9.84 -1.33
N VAL A 188 21.84 -10.03 -0.27
CA VAL A 188 20.43 -9.58 -0.23
C VAL A 188 20.34 -8.06 -0.34
N HIS A 189 21.19 -7.34 0.39
CA HIS A 189 21.31 -5.89 0.31
C HIS A 189 21.60 -5.42 -1.13
N GLN A 190 22.64 -6.01 -1.77
CA GLN A 190 23.01 -5.61 -3.13
C GLN A 190 21.92 -5.90 -4.16
N ASP A 191 21.26 -7.06 -4.04
CA ASP A 191 20.18 -7.43 -4.94
C ASP A 191 18.95 -6.54 -4.74
N ALA A 192 18.61 -6.19 -3.48
CA ALA A 192 17.55 -5.24 -3.17
C ALA A 192 17.81 -3.87 -3.79
N LYS A 193 19.04 -3.35 -3.66
CA LYS A 193 19.45 -2.09 -4.24
C LYS A 193 19.34 -2.07 -5.77
N ARG A 194 19.80 -3.12 -6.45
CA ARG A 194 19.67 -3.26 -7.90
C ARG A 194 18.22 -3.33 -8.36
N LEU A 195 17.41 -4.07 -7.62
CA LEU A 195 15.97 -4.21 -7.91
C LEU A 195 15.25 -2.89 -7.67
N ALA A 196 15.54 -2.20 -6.58
CA ALA A 196 14.97 -0.88 -6.25
C ALA A 196 15.23 0.15 -7.35
N THR A 197 16.44 0.19 -7.93
CA THR A 197 16.74 1.06 -9.06
C THR A 197 15.83 0.79 -10.26
N ARG A 198 15.62 -0.48 -10.63
CA ARG A 198 14.76 -0.85 -11.78
C ARG A 198 13.29 -0.56 -11.51
N VAL A 199 12.80 -0.98 -10.35
CA VAL A 199 11.40 -0.76 -9.93
C VAL A 199 11.13 0.74 -9.80
N GLY A 200 12.07 1.51 -9.24
CA GLY A 200 11.93 2.94 -9.06
C GLY A 200 11.65 3.70 -10.36
N PHE A 201 12.35 3.38 -11.45
CA PHE A 201 12.06 3.99 -12.76
C PHE A 201 10.64 3.68 -13.25
N ILE A 202 10.20 2.43 -13.09
CA ILE A 202 8.83 2.03 -13.46
C ILE A 202 7.82 2.77 -12.57
N THR A 203 8.10 2.83 -11.28
CA THR A 203 7.25 3.52 -10.29
C THR A 203 7.07 5.00 -10.65
N VAL A 204 8.14 5.71 -11.01
CA VAL A 204 8.05 7.12 -11.41
C VAL A 204 7.14 7.31 -12.62
N VAL A 205 7.29 6.48 -13.65
CA VAL A 205 6.47 6.59 -14.87
C VAL A 205 4.99 6.32 -14.57
N VAL A 206 4.70 5.25 -13.83
CA VAL A 206 3.32 4.85 -13.51
C VAL A 206 2.68 5.85 -12.53
N ALA A 207 3.42 6.29 -11.52
CA ALA A 207 2.93 7.30 -10.59
C ALA A 207 2.68 8.65 -11.28
N ALA A 208 3.55 9.08 -12.20
CA ALA A 208 3.33 10.29 -12.97
C ALA A 208 2.05 10.19 -13.80
N ALA A 209 1.80 9.06 -14.48
CA ALA A 209 0.57 8.83 -15.23
C ALA A 209 -0.67 8.90 -14.32
N PHE A 210 -0.61 8.28 -13.15
CA PHE A 210 -1.70 8.33 -12.17
C PHE A 210 -1.95 9.75 -11.65
N LEU A 211 -0.91 10.48 -11.25
CA LEU A 211 -1.02 11.86 -10.74
C LEU A 211 -1.56 12.81 -11.80
N ILE A 212 -1.10 12.70 -13.06
CA ILE A 212 -1.61 13.49 -14.19
C ILE A 212 -3.09 13.20 -14.38
N TRP A 213 -3.50 11.93 -14.44
CA TRP A 213 -4.90 11.56 -14.60
C TRP A 213 -5.77 12.05 -13.43
N THR A 214 -5.26 11.98 -12.18
CA THR A 214 -5.92 12.53 -11.00
C THR A 214 -6.21 14.04 -11.14
N ILE A 215 -5.23 14.81 -11.63
CA ILE A 215 -5.42 16.25 -11.89
C ILE A 215 -6.50 16.48 -12.94
N PHE A 216 -6.52 15.70 -14.04
CA PHE A 216 -7.57 15.81 -15.06
C PHE A 216 -8.96 15.48 -14.50
N ILE A 217 -9.11 14.45 -13.66
CA ILE A 217 -10.38 14.13 -13.01
C ILE A 217 -10.83 15.28 -12.11
N ALA A 218 -9.94 15.80 -11.25
CA ALA A 218 -10.25 16.90 -10.37
C ALA A 218 -10.65 18.18 -11.14
N ALA A 219 -9.98 18.45 -12.25
CA ALA A 219 -10.31 19.59 -13.13
C ALA A 219 -11.66 19.40 -13.82
N ALA A 220 -11.97 18.19 -14.32
CA ALA A 220 -13.23 17.87 -14.97
C ALA A 220 -14.45 17.97 -14.03
N HIS A 221 -14.25 17.72 -12.74
CA HIS A 221 -15.27 17.85 -11.69
C HIS A 221 -15.35 19.27 -11.12
N GLU A 222 -14.62 20.25 -11.69
CA GLU A 222 -14.56 21.62 -11.19
C GLU A 222 -14.27 21.66 -9.67
N ALA A 223 -13.41 20.76 -9.20
CA ALA A 223 -13.15 20.59 -7.77
C ALA A 223 -12.67 21.91 -7.15
N PRO A 224 -13.35 22.43 -6.10
CA PRO A 224 -13.03 23.72 -5.50
C PRO A 224 -11.61 23.76 -4.91
N LEU A 225 -11.03 22.59 -4.64
CA LEU A 225 -9.67 22.42 -4.10
C LEU A 225 -8.65 21.98 -5.16
N LEU A 226 -8.92 22.20 -6.45
CA LEU A 226 -7.98 21.85 -7.53
C LEU A 226 -6.53 22.33 -7.30
N PRO A 227 -6.28 23.57 -6.82
CA PRO A 227 -4.91 23.98 -6.52
C PRO A 227 -4.23 23.11 -5.43
N LEU A 228 -4.99 22.64 -4.45
CA LEU A 228 -4.48 21.74 -3.41
C LEU A 228 -4.17 20.35 -3.98
N VAL A 229 -5.02 19.84 -4.88
CA VAL A 229 -4.76 18.56 -5.59
C VAL A 229 -3.47 18.65 -6.39
N ILE A 230 -3.27 19.74 -7.14
CA ILE A 230 -2.04 19.97 -7.92
C ILE A 230 -0.82 20.05 -6.98
N ALA A 231 -0.92 20.79 -5.88
CA ALA A 231 0.15 20.92 -4.91
C ALA A 231 0.51 19.56 -4.26
N ALA A 232 -0.49 18.77 -3.89
CA ALA A 232 -0.29 17.43 -3.32
C ALA A 232 0.35 16.47 -4.34
N ALA A 233 -0.09 16.49 -5.59
CA ALA A 233 0.49 15.70 -6.67
C ALA A 233 1.95 16.10 -6.95
N ALA A 234 2.26 17.40 -6.98
CA ALA A 234 3.62 17.89 -7.13
C ALA A 234 4.51 17.47 -5.95
N LEU A 235 4.01 17.57 -4.72
CA LEU A 235 4.73 17.13 -3.51
C LEU A 235 5.03 15.63 -3.57
N ALA A 236 4.06 14.81 -3.93
CA ALA A 236 4.23 13.35 -4.07
C ALA A 236 5.27 13.01 -5.15
N ALA A 237 5.23 13.68 -6.31
CA ALA A 237 6.20 13.49 -7.38
C ALA A 237 7.62 13.88 -6.92
N VAL A 238 7.76 15.03 -6.24
CA VAL A 238 9.05 15.50 -5.71
C VAL A 238 9.57 14.52 -4.65
N ALA A 239 8.73 14.06 -3.73
CA ALA A 239 9.13 13.08 -2.70
C ALA A 239 9.65 11.78 -3.33
N LEU A 240 8.95 11.24 -4.34
CA LEU A 240 9.38 10.04 -5.04
C LEU A 240 10.72 10.25 -5.78
N LEU A 241 10.92 11.38 -6.43
CA LEU A 241 12.17 11.70 -7.11
C LEU A 241 13.33 11.91 -6.12
N LEU A 242 13.08 12.54 -4.97
CA LEU A 242 14.07 12.70 -3.91
C LEU A 242 14.45 11.34 -3.30
N SER A 243 13.49 10.47 -3.05
CA SER A 243 13.72 9.10 -2.59
C SER A 243 14.67 8.37 -3.55
N MET A 244 14.41 8.41 -4.85
CA MET A 244 15.31 7.84 -5.86
C MET A 244 16.69 8.51 -5.91
N PHE A 245 16.74 9.83 -5.79
CA PHE A 245 18.00 10.56 -5.73
C PHE A 245 18.86 10.12 -4.52
N PHE A 246 18.26 10.01 -3.34
CA PHE A 246 18.98 9.54 -2.16
C PHE A 246 19.41 8.08 -2.30
N HIS A 247 18.60 7.25 -2.92
CA HIS A 247 18.96 5.86 -3.24
C HIS A 247 20.22 5.80 -4.13
N THR A 248 20.31 6.64 -5.18
CA THR A 248 21.50 6.69 -6.06
C THR A 248 22.75 7.22 -5.34
N LYS A 249 22.57 8.01 -4.26
CA LYS A 249 23.64 8.54 -3.42
C LYS A 249 24.02 7.63 -2.25
N GLU A 250 23.49 6.41 -2.23
CA GLU A 250 23.73 5.41 -1.17
C GLU A 250 23.31 5.89 0.23
N ARG A 251 22.34 6.81 0.28
CA ARG A 251 21.74 7.32 1.52
C ARG A 251 20.39 6.62 1.77
N GLU A 252 20.45 5.33 2.03
CA GLU A 252 19.27 4.47 2.09
C GLU A 252 18.24 4.91 3.15
N GLY A 253 18.68 5.42 4.30
CA GLY A 253 17.79 5.98 5.31
C GLY A 253 16.93 7.14 4.78
N TRP A 254 17.53 8.05 4.02
CA TRP A 254 16.81 9.17 3.38
C TRP A 254 15.98 8.74 2.17
N ALA A 255 16.33 7.64 1.53
CA ALA A 255 15.54 7.08 0.45
C ALA A 255 14.26 6.41 0.97
N PHE A 256 14.31 5.86 2.19
CA PHE A 256 13.19 5.20 2.86
C PHE A 256 12.21 6.20 3.49
N THR A 257 12.70 7.29 4.08
CA THR A 257 11.87 8.35 4.70
C THR A 257 11.33 9.34 3.70
#